data_b4545bf55f07f05379e3c0c75039e944
#
_entry.id   b4545bf55f07f05379e3c0c75039e944
#
_cell.length_a   1.000
_cell.length_b   1.000
_cell.length_c   1.000
_cell.angle_alpha   90.00
_cell.angle_beta   90.00
_cell.angle_gamma   90.00
#
_symmetry.space_group_name_H-M   'P 1'
#
loop_
_entity.id
_entity.type
_entity.pdbx_description
1 polymer ?
#
loop_
_entity_poly.entity_id
_entity_poly.type
_entity_poly.pdbx_seq_one_letter_code
_entity_poly.pdbx_strand_id
1 'polypeptide(L)'
;YYNYNQPTVIDFFRDVSSEGMKSALAKRKMWNEMRMSPTDLADLSGATLTYLMNGVTPAGNWTGVFKPGEKVRLRFINGAGNTFYDVRIPGLKLKVIQVDGQNIEPVTVDEFRFGPGETCDVLVEPRDEAYTIFSQSMDRTGYARGTLATRAGLAAPVPAVDKPQWLTMADMMGSMGGMGGMDHSAMGGMSHGGMAMQGMDHGSMGMQGMNHGAMAMDHSQHAMGSMSGGMATDASLKVPSTKARHAKTEYGATTDMRVDMARTNLDDPGIGLRDTGRRVLTLADQHTI
;
A
#
# COMPACT_ATOMS: atom_id res chain seq x y z
N TYR A 1 11.25 12.80 17.21
CA TYR A 1 11.00 11.49 16.56
C TYR A 1 10.74 10.47 17.64
N TYR A 2 9.60 9.79 17.57
CA TYR A 2 9.25 8.71 18.47
C TYR A 2 9.58 7.38 17.78
N ASN A 3 10.33 6.53 18.47
CA ASN A 3 10.69 5.20 17.99
C ASN A 3 9.52 4.21 18.16
N TYR A 4 8.32 4.64 17.83
CA TYR A 4 7.15 3.78 17.90
C TYR A 4 7.21 2.70 16.82
N ASN A 5 6.90 1.46 17.18
CA ASN A 5 6.97 0.29 16.29
C ASN A 5 8.37 0.02 15.68
N GLN A 6 9.42 0.64 16.18
CA GLN A 6 10.77 0.29 15.75
C GLN A 6 11.13 -1.14 16.18
N PRO A 7 11.93 -1.86 15.38
CA PRO A 7 12.35 -3.21 15.70
C PRO A 7 13.05 -3.30 17.05
N THR A 8 12.54 -4.12 17.95
CA THR A 8 13.09 -4.34 19.27
C THR A 8 14.25 -5.34 19.23
N VAL A 9 14.93 -5.50 20.38
CA VAL A 9 15.94 -6.56 20.55
C VAL A 9 15.31 -7.95 20.41
N ILE A 10 14.08 -8.13 20.87
CA ILE A 10 13.33 -9.39 20.75
C ILE A 10 13.08 -9.72 19.27
N ASP A 11 12.69 -8.72 18.48
CA ASP A 11 12.49 -8.90 17.03
C ASP A 11 13.80 -9.26 16.33
N PHE A 12 14.93 -8.70 16.78
CA PHE A 12 16.24 -9.08 16.27
C PHE A 12 16.54 -10.57 16.48
N PHE A 13 16.33 -11.08 17.70
CA PHE A 13 16.56 -12.50 17.98
C PHE A 13 15.58 -13.41 17.21
N ARG A 14 14.36 -12.95 16.98
CA ARG A 14 13.39 -13.66 16.13
C ARG A 14 13.88 -13.72 14.68
N ASP A 15 14.34 -12.59 14.14
CA ASP A 15 14.90 -12.50 12.78
C ASP A 15 16.15 -13.40 12.67
N VAL A 16 17.04 -13.39 13.67
CA VAL A 16 18.21 -14.29 13.70
C VAL A 16 17.81 -15.76 13.66
N SER A 17 16.76 -16.12 14.40
CA SER A 17 16.25 -17.51 14.42
C SER A 17 15.63 -17.95 13.10
N SER A 18 14.99 -17.02 12.36
CA SER A 18 14.28 -17.33 11.12
C SER A 18 15.13 -17.15 9.85
N GLU A 19 15.97 -16.14 9.81
CA GLU A 19 16.68 -15.69 8.60
C GLU A 19 18.22 -15.79 8.75
N GLY A 20 18.72 -16.08 9.95
CA GLY A 20 20.14 -16.15 10.29
C GLY A 20 20.74 -14.77 10.67
N MET A 21 21.86 -14.83 11.40
CA MET A 21 22.53 -13.65 11.98
C MET A 21 22.92 -12.60 10.93
N LYS A 22 23.49 -13.02 9.79
CA LYS A 22 23.96 -12.10 8.73
C LYS A 22 22.80 -11.33 8.11
N SER A 23 21.67 -11.98 7.84
CA SER A 23 20.47 -11.38 7.27
C SER A 23 19.84 -10.41 8.26
N ALA A 24 19.68 -10.81 9.52
CA ALA A 24 19.11 -9.97 10.57
C ALA A 24 19.94 -8.70 10.83
N LEU A 25 21.27 -8.78 10.79
CA LEU A 25 22.15 -7.62 10.92
C LEU A 25 22.05 -6.68 9.69
N ALA A 26 22.01 -7.23 8.47
CA ALA A 26 21.87 -6.44 7.26
C ALA A 26 20.53 -5.69 7.24
N LYS A 27 19.44 -6.36 7.60
CA LYS A 27 18.11 -5.78 7.74
C LYS A 27 18.09 -4.63 8.75
N ARG A 28 18.71 -4.82 9.94
CA ARG A 28 18.82 -3.77 10.95
C ARG A 28 19.63 -2.58 10.48
N LYS A 29 20.76 -2.84 9.83
CA LYS A 29 21.62 -1.79 9.29
C LYS A 29 20.84 -0.94 8.27
N MET A 30 20.15 -1.59 7.35
CA MET A 30 19.33 -0.94 6.32
C MET A 30 18.26 -0.03 6.95
N TRP A 31 17.48 -0.53 7.91
CA TRP A 31 16.47 0.28 8.59
C TRP A 31 17.06 1.48 9.35
N ASN A 32 18.20 1.28 10.00
CA ASN A 32 18.89 2.37 10.70
C ASN A 32 19.43 3.45 9.76
N GLU A 33 19.85 3.07 8.56
CA GLU A 33 20.34 4.01 7.54
C GLU A 33 19.19 4.81 6.92
N MET A 34 18.04 4.18 6.68
CA MET A 34 16.87 4.85 6.10
C MET A 34 16.18 5.81 7.08
N ARG A 35 16.28 5.58 8.38
CA ARG A 35 15.63 6.37 9.45
C ARG A 35 14.12 6.52 9.27
N MET A 36 13.47 5.54 8.65
CA MET A 36 12.04 5.53 8.40
C MET A 36 11.27 4.77 9.47
N SER A 37 9.98 5.07 9.63
CA SER A 37 9.09 4.23 10.40
C SER A 37 8.80 2.93 9.63
N PRO A 38 8.97 1.74 10.25
CA PRO A 38 8.74 0.47 9.55
C PRO A 38 7.25 0.16 9.31
N THR A 39 6.33 0.96 9.80
CA THR A 39 4.88 0.76 9.70
C THR A 39 4.13 1.92 9.07
N ASP A 40 4.81 3.02 8.78
CA ASP A 40 4.21 4.24 8.24
C ASP A 40 5.13 4.91 7.22
N LEU A 41 4.70 4.94 5.96
CA LEU A 41 5.41 5.63 4.87
C LEU A 41 5.50 7.14 5.06
N ALA A 42 4.57 7.74 5.81
CA ALA A 42 4.58 9.16 6.14
C ALA A 42 5.63 9.53 7.19
N ASP A 43 6.26 8.53 7.80
CA ASP A 43 7.35 8.65 8.81
C ASP A 43 7.00 9.50 10.03
N LEU A 44 5.70 9.61 10.34
CA LEU A 44 5.19 10.32 11.50
C LEU A 44 4.29 9.43 12.34
N SER A 45 4.76 9.13 13.55
CA SER A 45 3.95 8.39 14.51
C SER A 45 2.97 9.32 15.24
N GLY A 46 1.69 8.92 15.22
CA GLY A 46 0.64 9.53 16.05
C GLY A 46 0.56 9.00 17.47
N ALA A 47 1.53 8.20 17.95
CA ALA A 47 1.50 7.51 19.24
C ALA A 47 1.25 8.43 20.45
N THR A 48 1.64 9.70 20.35
CA THR A 48 1.46 10.69 21.41
C THR A 48 0.34 11.69 21.11
N LEU A 49 -0.37 11.52 20.01
CA LEU A 49 -1.45 12.39 19.58
C LEU A 49 -2.81 11.76 19.90
N THR A 50 -3.83 12.60 20.00
CA THR A 50 -5.21 12.14 20.10
C THR A 50 -5.90 12.33 18.76
N TYR A 51 -6.42 11.24 18.21
CA TYR A 51 -7.18 11.27 16.97
C TYR A 51 -8.59 11.78 17.22
N LEU A 52 -9.06 12.68 16.38
CA LEU A 52 -10.37 13.31 16.53
C LEU A 52 -11.26 13.05 15.33
N MET A 53 -12.55 12.89 15.56
CA MET A 53 -13.58 12.93 14.53
C MET A 53 -14.50 14.12 14.81
N ASN A 54 -14.55 15.07 13.87
CA ASN A 54 -15.27 16.35 14.04
C ASN A 54 -14.95 17.06 15.36
N GLY A 55 -13.66 17.08 15.75
CA GLY A 55 -13.20 17.70 16.99
C GLY A 55 -13.46 16.90 18.27
N VAL A 56 -14.04 15.70 18.17
CA VAL A 56 -14.41 14.86 19.32
C VAL A 56 -13.45 13.68 19.44
N THR A 57 -12.98 13.43 20.66
CA THR A 57 -12.11 12.29 20.99
C THR A 57 -12.86 10.96 20.81
N PRO A 58 -12.16 9.80 20.69
CA PRO A 58 -12.82 8.51 20.68
C PRO A 58 -13.71 8.25 21.91
N ALA A 59 -13.32 8.74 23.07
CA ALA A 59 -14.13 8.63 24.30
C ALA A 59 -15.41 9.48 24.22
N GLY A 60 -15.31 10.69 23.62
CA GLY A 60 -16.44 11.59 23.45
C GLY A 60 -17.46 11.11 22.42
N ASN A 61 -17.06 10.28 21.48
CA ASN A 61 -17.92 9.57 20.52
C ASN A 61 -18.88 10.50 19.75
N TRP A 62 -18.38 11.23 18.78
CA TRP A 62 -19.24 12.02 17.88
C TRP A 62 -20.38 11.15 17.30
N THR A 63 -21.60 11.72 17.23
CA THR A 63 -22.77 10.99 16.73
C THR A 63 -23.43 11.74 15.58
N GLY A 64 -23.52 11.07 14.43
CA GLY A 64 -24.38 11.45 13.32
C GLY A 64 -25.72 10.70 13.42
N VAL A 65 -26.84 11.41 13.20
CA VAL A 65 -28.18 10.83 13.32
C VAL A 65 -28.78 10.61 11.93
N PHE A 66 -29.41 9.44 11.74
CA PHE A 66 -30.15 9.10 10.53
C PHE A 66 -31.54 8.59 10.87
N LYS A 67 -32.46 8.56 9.89
CA LYS A 67 -33.77 7.92 10.02
C LYS A 67 -33.74 6.54 9.39
N PRO A 68 -34.41 5.52 9.98
CA PRO A 68 -34.48 4.21 9.39
C PRO A 68 -34.97 4.26 7.92
N GLY A 69 -34.26 3.56 7.03
CA GLY A 69 -34.56 3.53 5.60
C GLY A 69 -33.97 4.67 4.76
N GLU A 70 -33.29 5.62 5.38
CA GLU A 70 -32.57 6.66 4.63
C GLU A 70 -31.31 6.10 3.98
N LYS A 71 -30.99 6.65 2.79
CA LYS A 71 -29.65 6.57 2.21
C LYS A 71 -28.85 7.76 2.73
N VAL A 72 -27.79 7.46 3.46
CA VAL A 72 -26.94 8.50 4.07
C VAL A 72 -25.70 8.70 3.23
N ARG A 73 -25.46 9.96 2.80
CA ARG A 73 -24.17 10.34 2.20
C ARG A 73 -23.25 10.82 3.31
N LEU A 74 -22.18 10.09 3.53
CA LEU A 74 -21.10 10.48 4.41
C LEU A 74 -19.99 11.12 3.59
N ARG A 75 -19.55 12.29 4.00
CA ARG A 75 -18.44 13.03 3.37
C ARG A 75 -17.27 13.02 4.33
N PHE A 76 -16.26 12.25 3.99
CA PHE A 76 -15.03 12.15 4.76
C PHE A 76 -14.01 13.16 4.24
N ILE A 77 -13.37 13.87 5.15
CA ILE A 77 -12.28 14.81 4.88
C ILE A 77 -11.15 14.46 5.86
N ASN A 78 -9.99 14.11 5.35
CA ASN A 78 -8.82 13.92 6.19
C ASN A 78 -8.14 15.26 6.46
N GLY A 79 -8.48 15.88 7.59
CA GLY A 79 -7.89 17.14 8.04
C GLY A 79 -6.61 16.98 8.87
N ALA A 80 -6.02 15.78 8.94
CA ALA A 80 -4.76 15.57 9.65
C ALA A 80 -3.58 16.21 8.90
N GLY A 81 -2.54 16.57 9.64
CA GLY A 81 -1.31 17.10 9.03
C GLY A 81 -0.55 16.07 8.21
N ASN A 82 -0.46 14.82 8.69
CA ASN A 82 0.34 13.77 8.05
C ASN A 82 -0.27 12.36 8.14
N THR A 83 -1.27 12.14 9.00
CA THR A 83 -1.79 10.80 9.24
C THR A 83 -2.67 10.32 8.10
N PHE A 84 -2.37 9.16 7.54
CA PHE A 84 -3.28 8.39 6.70
C PHE A 84 -4.25 7.60 7.57
N TYR A 85 -5.51 7.51 7.14
CA TYR A 85 -6.54 6.77 7.84
C TYR A 85 -7.14 5.67 6.98
N ASP A 86 -7.39 4.52 7.62
CA ASP A 86 -8.20 3.44 7.07
C ASP A 86 -9.58 3.49 7.71
N VAL A 87 -10.60 3.71 6.89
CA VAL A 87 -11.97 3.95 7.33
C VAL A 87 -12.86 2.77 6.98
N ARG A 88 -13.59 2.26 7.99
CA ARG A 88 -14.63 1.26 7.82
C ARG A 88 -15.80 1.50 8.77
N ILE A 89 -16.95 0.96 8.42
CA ILE A 89 -18.14 0.96 9.27
C ILE A 89 -18.60 -0.50 9.38
N PRO A 90 -18.20 -1.22 10.45
CA PRO A 90 -18.58 -2.63 10.61
C PRO A 90 -20.08 -2.84 10.46
N GLY A 91 -20.47 -3.83 9.66
CA GLY A 91 -21.86 -4.12 9.36
C GLY A 91 -22.47 -3.32 8.20
N LEU A 92 -21.74 -2.33 7.63
CA LEU A 92 -22.19 -1.58 6.45
C LEU A 92 -21.20 -1.73 5.29
N LYS A 93 -21.73 -1.79 4.09
CA LYS A 93 -20.94 -1.58 2.86
C LYS A 93 -20.90 -0.09 2.52
N LEU A 94 -19.75 0.37 2.10
CA LEU A 94 -19.50 1.74 1.70
C LEU A 94 -19.56 1.82 0.18
N LYS A 95 -20.57 2.48 -0.37
CA LYS A 95 -20.65 2.73 -1.81
C LYS A 95 -19.95 4.06 -2.09
N VAL A 96 -18.70 4.01 -2.50
CA VAL A 96 -17.90 5.18 -2.86
C VAL A 96 -18.44 5.78 -4.16
N ILE A 97 -18.67 7.08 -4.17
CA ILE A 97 -19.25 7.81 -5.30
C ILE A 97 -18.43 9.01 -5.75
N GLN A 98 -17.52 9.49 -4.88
CA GLN A 98 -16.66 10.63 -5.19
C GLN A 98 -15.35 10.50 -4.41
N VAL A 99 -14.25 10.82 -5.04
CA VAL A 99 -12.90 10.91 -4.46
C VAL A 99 -12.30 12.25 -4.88
N ASP A 100 -11.75 13.00 -3.93
CA ASP A 100 -11.12 14.32 -4.15
C ASP A 100 -11.94 15.30 -5.01
N GLY A 101 -13.24 15.32 -4.74
CA GLY A 101 -14.17 16.18 -5.48
C GLY A 101 -14.58 15.68 -6.87
N GLN A 102 -13.96 14.59 -7.35
CA GLN A 102 -14.28 13.99 -8.63
C GLN A 102 -15.27 12.84 -8.48
N ASN A 103 -16.38 12.86 -9.22
CA ASN A 103 -17.33 11.75 -9.27
C ASN A 103 -16.69 10.55 -9.96
N ILE A 104 -16.93 9.37 -9.40
CA ILE A 104 -16.46 8.10 -9.96
C ILE A 104 -17.63 7.16 -10.19
N GLU A 105 -17.43 6.15 -11.02
CA GLU A 105 -18.34 5.01 -11.10
C GLU A 105 -18.49 4.41 -9.70
N PRO A 106 -19.74 4.23 -9.20
CA PRO A 106 -19.93 3.82 -7.82
C PRO A 106 -19.34 2.45 -7.51
N VAL A 107 -18.42 2.38 -6.57
CA VAL A 107 -17.75 1.16 -6.12
C VAL A 107 -18.16 0.80 -4.70
N THR A 108 -18.52 -0.46 -4.47
CA THR A 108 -18.89 -0.95 -3.12
C THR A 108 -17.73 -1.66 -2.46
N VAL A 109 -17.30 -1.13 -1.31
CA VAL A 109 -16.16 -1.63 -0.54
C VAL A 109 -16.52 -1.82 0.94
N ASP A 110 -15.64 -2.47 1.68
CA ASP A 110 -15.72 -2.57 3.14
C ASP A 110 -14.89 -1.47 3.83
N GLU A 111 -13.82 -1.03 3.18
CA GLU A 111 -12.83 -0.13 3.75
C GLU A 111 -12.17 0.71 2.66
N PHE A 112 -11.75 1.91 2.99
CA PHE A 112 -10.92 2.74 2.13
C PHE A 112 -9.83 3.43 2.95
N ARG A 113 -8.71 3.70 2.30
CA ARG A 113 -7.63 4.57 2.82
C ARG A 113 -7.70 5.92 2.17
N PHE A 114 -7.44 6.98 2.94
CA PHE A 114 -7.24 8.32 2.42
C PHE A 114 -6.16 9.08 3.20
N GLY A 115 -5.36 9.85 2.45
CA GLY A 115 -4.25 10.63 2.96
C GLY A 115 -4.66 12.04 3.42
N PRO A 116 -3.74 12.77 4.02
CA PRO A 116 -3.95 14.17 4.42
C PRO A 116 -4.43 15.04 3.26
N GLY A 117 -5.50 15.79 3.48
CA GLY A 117 -6.13 16.65 2.46
C GLY A 117 -7.10 15.94 1.52
N GLU A 118 -7.07 14.61 1.45
CA GLU A 118 -7.97 13.85 0.59
C GLU A 118 -9.40 13.82 1.12
N THR A 119 -10.35 13.63 0.20
CA THR A 119 -11.77 13.53 0.50
C THR A 119 -12.38 12.28 -0.12
N CYS A 120 -13.38 11.70 0.55
CA CYS A 120 -14.09 10.54 0.05
C CYS A 120 -15.58 10.62 0.43
N ASP A 121 -16.46 10.58 -0.56
CA ASP A 121 -17.90 10.55 -0.34
C ASP A 121 -18.44 9.15 -0.56
N VAL A 122 -19.16 8.65 0.43
CA VAL A 122 -19.77 7.33 0.38
C VAL A 122 -21.27 7.38 0.65
N LEU A 123 -22.02 6.49 0.01
CA LEU A 123 -23.41 6.22 0.34
C LEU A 123 -23.48 4.95 1.19
N VAL A 124 -24.25 5.01 2.27
CA VAL A 124 -24.56 3.88 3.13
C VAL A 124 -26.08 3.75 3.33
N GLU A 125 -26.53 2.54 3.55
CA GLU A 125 -27.94 2.22 3.82
C GLU A 125 -28.06 1.53 5.18
N PRO A 126 -28.03 2.28 6.28
CA PRO A 126 -28.06 1.73 7.61
C PRO A 126 -29.45 1.14 7.93
N ARG A 127 -29.48 -0.03 8.56
CA ARG A 127 -30.71 -0.76 8.93
C ARG A 127 -30.83 -0.96 10.43
N ASP A 128 -29.70 -1.11 11.12
CA ASP A 128 -29.64 -1.28 12.57
C ASP A 128 -29.68 0.07 13.28
N GLU A 129 -29.86 0.06 14.58
CA GLU A 129 -29.98 1.29 15.38
C GLU A 129 -28.71 2.12 15.45
N ALA A 130 -27.54 1.49 15.41
CA ALA A 130 -26.27 2.17 15.51
C ALA A 130 -25.11 1.40 14.85
N TYR A 131 -24.16 2.16 14.30
CA TYR A 131 -22.93 1.66 13.70
C TYR A 131 -21.74 2.50 14.16
N THR A 132 -20.59 1.89 14.36
CA THR A 132 -19.36 2.62 14.62
C THR A 132 -18.70 3.04 13.29
N ILE A 133 -18.53 4.34 13.08
CA ILE A 133 -17.60 4.86 12.08
C ILE A 133 -16.21 4.76 12.69
N PHE A 134 -15.37 3.90 12.14
CA PHE A 134 -14.04 3.60 12.67
C PHE A 134 -12.96 4.02 11.68
N SER A 135 -12.05 4.86 12.13
CA SER A 135 -10.98 5.44 11.33
C SER A 135 -9.66 5.23 12.05
N GLN A 136 -8.93 4.17 11.71
CA GLN A 136 -7.64 3.84 12.33
C GLN A 136 -6.47 4.48 11.57
N SER A 137 -5.43 4.87 12.28
CA SER A 137 -4.21 5.37 11.66
C SER A 137 -3.47 4.26 10.89
N MET A 138 -2.78 4.63 9.81
CA MET A 138 -2.01 3.67 9.00
C MET A 138 -0.93 2.96 9.83
N ASP A 139 -0.28 3.67 10.75
CA ASP A 139 0.73 3.13 11.66
C ASP A 139 0.17 2.31 12.84
N ARG A 140 -1.17 2.22 12.96
CA ARG A 140 -1.88 1.49 14.02
C ARG A 140 -1.62 1.99 15.44
N THR A 141 -1.21 3.26 15.60
CA THR A 141 -1.00 3.87 16.93
C THR A 141 -2.30 4.29 17.60
N GLY A 142 -3.39 4.40 16.86
CA GLY A 142 -4.69 4.73 17.41
C GLY A 142 -5.78 4.89 16.34
N TYR A 143 -6.89 5.49 16.75
CA TYR A 143 -8.04 5.67 15.87
C TYR A 143 -8.89 6.88 16.28
N ALA A 144 -9.59 7.47 15.32
CA ALA A 144 -10.75 8.30 15.55
C ALA A 144 -12.01 7.46 15.40
N ARG A 145 -13.08 7.80 16.12
CA ARG A 145 -14.38 7.14 15.95
C ARG A 145 -15.55 8.09 16.10
N GLY A 146 -16.66 7.69 15.50
CA GLY A 146 -17.98 8.26 15.72
C GLY A 146 -19.03 7.16 15.66
N THR A 147 -20.27 7.52 15.96
CA THR A 147 -21.42 6.64 15.84
C THR A 147 -22.38 7.21 14.81
N LEU A 148 -22.83 6.38 13.88
CA LEU A 148 -23.98 6.66 13.02
C LEU A 148 -25.18 5.94 13.65
N ALA A 149 -26.20 6.69 14.09
CA ALA A 149 -27.28 6.12 14.91
C ALA A 149 -28.65 6.72 14.60
N THR A 150 -29.73 6.02 14.98
CA THR A 150 -31.10 6.52 14.82
C THR A 150 -31.46 7.62 15.83
N ARG A 151 -30.72 7.74 16.92
CA ARG A 151 -30.84 8.79 17.95
C ARG A 151 -29.53 8.99 18.70
N ALA A 152 -29.38 10.16 19.28
CA ALA A 152 -28.22 10.46 20.12
C ALA A 152 -28.14 9.53 21.35
N GLY A 153 -26.93 9.29 21.84
CA GLY A 153 -26.66 8.47 23.02
C GLY A 153 -26.53 6.97 22.73
N LEU A 154 -26.83 6.50 21.52
CA LEU A 154 -26.54 5.15 21.14
C LEU A 154 -25.04 4.97 20.82
N ALA A 155 -24.55 3.76 21.03
CA ALA A 155 -23.21 3.36 20.66
C ALA A 155 -23.22 1.95 20.08
N ALA A 156 -22.31 1.69 19.16
CA ALA A 156 -22.07 0.35 18.61
C ALA A 156 -20.70 -0.16 19.06
N PRO A 157 -20.45 -1.48 18.99
CA PRO A 157 -19.14 -2.05 19.29
C PRO A 157 -18.01 -1.39 18.50
N VAL A 158 -16.92 -1.06 19.17
CA VAL A 158 -15.72 -0.49 18.53
C VAL A 158 -14.80 -1.64 18.16
N PRO A 159 -14.41 -1.79 16.89
CA PRO A 159 -13.44 -2.81 16.51
C PRO A 159 -12.08 -2.55 17.13
N ALA A 160 -11.31 -3.60 17.34
CA ALA A 160 -9.90 -3.46 17.67
C ALA A 160 -9.15 -2.83 16.49
N VAL A 161 -8.09 -2.09 16.80
CA VAL A 161 -7.12 -1.64 15.81
C VAL A 161 -6.46 -2.87 15.19
N ASP A 162 -6.31 -2.88 13.89
CA ASP A 162 -5.67 -3.98 13.18
C ASP A 162 -4.18 -4.10 13.60
N LYS A 163 -3.60 -5.27 13.42
CA LYS A 163 -2.19 -5.45 13.69
C LYS A 163 -1.35 -4.63 12.72
N PRO A 164 -0.31 -3.93 13.19
CA PRO A 164 0.61 -3.24 12.31
C PRO A 164 1.31 -4.26 11.39
N GLN A 165 1.43 -3.92 10.12
CA GLN A 165 2.22 -4.66 9.16
C GLN A 165 3.50 -3.87 8.88
N TRP A 166 4.60 -4.58 8.74
CA TRP A 166 5.88 -3.95 8.45
C TRP A 166 6.03 -3.71 6.97
N LEU A 167 6.62 -2.58 6.62
CA LEU A 167 7.00 -2.27 5.25
C LEU A 167 7.98 -3.33 4.72
N THR A 168 7.72 -3.79 3.53
CA THR A 168 8.65 -4.66 2.80
C THR A 168 9.56 -3.82 1.91
N MET A 169 10.65 -4.41 1.43
CA MET A 169 11.49 -3.77 0.41
C MET A 169 10.69 -3.37 -0.84
N ALA A 170 9.71 -4.19 -1.22
CA ALA A 170 8.83 -3.88 -2.34
C ALA A 170 7.93 -2.67 -2.07
N ASP A 171 7.53 -2.42 -0.82
CA ASP A 171 6.76 -1.24 -0.45
C ASP A 171 7.59 0.04 -0.54
N MET A 172 8.89 -0.03 -0.27
CA MET A 172 9.80 1.11 -0.24
C MET A 172 10.49 1.38 -1.58
N MET A 173 10.92 0.32 -2.27
CA MET A 173 11.76 0.39 -3.47
C MET A 173 11.00 0.12 -4.76
N GLY A 174 9.68 -0.09 -4.69
CA GLY A 174 8.85 -0.42 -5.85
C GLY A 174 8.95 -1.89 -6.27
N SER A 175 8.77 -2.18 -7.56
CA SER A 175 8.57 -3.54 -8.08
C SER A 175 9.84 -4.40 -8.18
N MET A 176 10.90 -4.16 -7.42
CA MET A 176 12.03 -5.09 -7.33
C MET A 176 11.64 -6.50 -6.82
N GLY A 177 10.42 -6.70 -6.37
CA GLY A 177 9.89 -7.99 -5.93
C GLY A 177 9.68 -9.06 -7.01
N GLY A 178 9.91 -8.76 -8.30
CA GLY A 178 9.82 -9.72 -9.42
C GLY A 178 11.10 -10.53 -9.68
N MET A 179 12.21 -10.21 -9.04
CA MET A 179 13.46 -10.94 -9.12
C MET A 179 13.65 -11.89 -7.93
N GLY A 180 12.70 -12.76 -7.68
CA GLY A 180 12.82 -13.87 -6.72
C GLY A 180 13.86 -14.93 -7.15
N GLY A 181 15.07 -14.50 -7.49
CA GLY A 181 16.17 -15.37 -7.92
C GLY A 181 17.55 -14.74 -7.90
N MET A 182 17.67 -13.48 -7.50
CA MET A 182 19.00 -12.92 -7.29
C MET A 182 19.43 -13.13 -5.84
N ASP A 183 20.43 -13.98 -5.70
CA ASP A 183 21.18 -14.22 -4.48
C ASP A 183 21.66 -12.89 -3.89
N HIS A 184 21.10 -12.48 -2.74
CA HIS A 184 21.47 -11.25 -2.05
C HIS A 184 22.93 -11.19 -1.58
N SER A 185 23.72 -12.22 -1.85
CA SER A 185 25.16 -12.27 -1.58
C SER A 185 26.00 -11.40 -2.52
N ALA A 186 25.44 -10.94 -3.66
CA ALA A 186 26.16 -10.15 -4.65
C ALA A 186 26.07 -8.62 -4.43
N MET A 187 25.21 -8.12 -3.52
CA MET A 187 25.11 -6.68 -3.21
C MET A 187 26.09 -6.18 -2.13
N GLY A 188 27.05 -7.01 -1.71
CA GLY A 188 28.10 -6.64 -0.75
C GLY A 188 29.29 -5.88 -1.35
N GLY A 189 29.23 -5.37 -2.58
CA GLY A 189 30.39 -4.90 -3.32
C GLY A 189 30.36 -3.50 -3.93
N MET A 190 29.54 -2.57 -3.45
CA MET A 190 29.71 -1.16 -3.83
C MET A 190 30.32 -0.37 -2.68
N SER A 191 31.62 -0.51 -2.55
CA SER A 191 32.48 0.38 -1.76
C SER A 191 32.79 1.60 -2.62
N HIS A 192 32.33 2.77 -2.21
CA HIS A 192 32.88 4.04 -2.64
C HIS A 192 34.24 4.24 -1.97
N GLY A 193 35.27 4.40 -2.75
CA GLY A 193 36.54 4.86 -2.22
C GLY A 193 37.70 4.35 -3.06
N GLY A 194 38.18 5.20 -3.95
CA GLY A 194 39.39 4.96 -4.69
C GLY A 194 40.61 4.90 -3.79
N MET A 195 41.54 4.01 -4.14
CA MET A 195 42.99 4.26 -4.10
C MET A 195 43.67 3.16 -4.90
N ALA A 196 44.50 3.63 -5.81
CA ALA A 196 45.39 2.82 -6.63
C ALA A 196 46.41 2.09 -5.77
N MET A 197 46.66 0.82 -6.07
CA MET A 197 47.97 0.20 -5.85
C MET A 197 48.24 -0.82 -6.96
N GLN A 198 49.42 -0.63 -7.52
CA GLN A 198 50.07 -1.38 -8.56
C GLN A 198 50.36 -2.85 -8.17
N GLY A 199 50.23 -3.71 -9.16
CA GLY A 199 51.20 -4.77 -9.43
C GLY A 199 51.06 -6.05 -8.65
N MET A 200 50.60 -7.11 -9.34
CA MET A 200 51.37 -8.38 -9.40
C MET A 200 50.78 -9.28 -10.47
N ASP A 201 51.65 -9.62 -11.36
CA ASP A 201 51.55 -10.55 -12.48
C ASP A 201 51.48 -11.98 -11.97
N HIS A 202 50.55 -12.81 -12.41
CA HIS A 202 50.62 -14.27 -12.38
C HIS A 202 49.84 -14.90 -13.51
N GLY A 203 50.56 -15.28 -14.55
CA GLY A 203 50.65 -16.63 -15.09
C GLY A 203 49.39 -17.23 -15.70
N SER A 204 49.39 -17.18 -16.98
CA SER A 204 48.81 -18.10 -17.96
C SER A 204 48.58 -19.52 -17.46
N MET A 205 47.35 -20.03 -17.63
CA MET A 205 47.11 -21.42 -18.08
C MET A 205 45.81 -21.47 -18.89
N GLY A 206 45.98 -21.79 -20.15
CA GLY A 206 44.89 -22.02 -21.09
C GLY A 206 44.20 -23.36 -20.84
N MET A 207 42.92 -23.37 -21.11
CA MET A 207 42.22 -24.62 -21.55
C MET A 207 41.25 -24.28 -22.66
N GLN A 208 41.45 -24.99 -23.72
CA GLN A 208 40.72 -25.04 -24.97
C GLN A 208 39.27 -25.54 -24.78
N GLY A 209 38.37 -24.88 -25.49
CA GLY A 209 37.36 -25.56 -26.32
C GLY A 209 36.16 -26.16 -25.60
N MET A 210 34.99 -25.48 -25.72
CA MET A 210 33.76 -26.16 -26.17
C MET A 210 32.82 -25.16 -26.80
N ASN A 211 32.64 -25.39 -28.06
CA ASN A 211 31.71 -24.71 -28.96
C ASN A 211 30.30 -25.20 -28.65
N HIS A 212 29.39 -24.36 -28.23
CA HIS A 212 27.96 -24.67 -28.22
C HIS A 212 27.22 -23.74 -29.14
N GLY A 213 26.77 -24.39 -30.21
CA GLY A 213 26.03 -23.80 -31.31
C GLY A 213 24.76 -23.07 -30.86
N ALA A 214 24.52 -22.01 -31.56
CA ALA A 214 23.28 -21.26 -31.58
C ALA A 214 22.11 -22.19 -31.99
N MET A 215 21.07 -22.24 -31.15
CA MET A 215 19.73 -22.57 -31.60
C MET A 215 18.84 -21.36 -31.34
N ALA A 216 18.61 -20.62 -32.41
CA ALA A 216 17.54 -19.67 -32.53
C ALA A 216 16.22 -20.45 -32.55
N MET A 217 15.34 -20.30 -31.59
CA MET A 217 13.96 -20.71 -31.71
C MET A 217 13.11 -19.49 -32.14
N ASP A 218 12.74 -19.56 -33.39
CA ASP A 218 11.72 -18.73 -34.02
C ASP A 218 10.34 -19.17 -33.48
N HIS A 219 9.63 -18.26 -32.81
CA HIS A 219 8.23 -18.41 -32.44
C HIS A 219 7.36 -17.44 -33.25
N SER A 220 7.33 -17.63 -34.55
CA SER A 220 6.27 -17.10 -35.39
C SER A 220 5.34 -18.24 -35.81
N GLN A 221 4.04 -17.97 -35.70
CA GLN A 221 2.90 -18.64 -36.31
C GLN A 221 2.25 -19.81 -35.56
N HIS A 222 1.20 -19.51 -34.85
CA HIS A 222 -0.03 -20.29 -34.93
C HIS A 222 -1.23 -19.36 -35.16
N ALA A 223 -1.54 -19.22 -36.44
CA ALA A 223 -2.87 -18.78 -36.86
C ALA A 223 -3.83 -19.95 -36.69
N MET A 224 -4.89 -19.79 -35.91
CA MET A 224 -6.04 -20.69 -35.92
C MET A 224 -7.28 -19.91 -36.39
N GLY A 225 -7.93 -20.55 -37.31
CA GLY A 225 -8.93 -20.09 -38.21
C GLY A 225 -10.18 -19.47 -37.65
N SER A 226 -10.67 -18.61 -38.45
CA SER A 226 -11.98 -18.01 -38.50
C SER A 226 -13.11 -19.03 -38.36
N MET A 227 -14.04 -18.79 -37.41
CA MET A 227 -15.43 -19.19 -37.56
C MET A 227 -16.31 -17.97 -37.37
N SER A 228 -16.91 -17.54 -38.47
CA SER A 228 -17.91 -16.52 -38.52
C SER A 228 -19.21 -17.02 -37.89
N GLY A 229 -19.74 -16.29 -36.95
CA GLY A 229 -21.09 -16.43 -36.44
C GLY A 229 -21.46 -15.09 -35.83
N GLY A 230 -22.18 -14.27 -36.64
CA GLY A 230 -22.54 -12.92 -36.25
C GLY A 230 -23.49 -12.90 -35.05
N MET A 231 -23.13 -12.15 -34.08
CA MET A 231 -23.99 -11.36 -33.22
C MET A 231 -23.23 -10.07 -32.94
N ALA A 232 -23.78 -8.96 -33.39
CA ALA A 232 -23.29 -7.64 -33.05
C ALA A 232 -23.46 -7.46 -31.55
N THR A 233 -22.40 -7.75 -30.80
CA THR A 233 -22.27 -7.29 -29.43
C THR A 233 -21.54 -5.96 -29.46
N ASP A 234 -22.30 -4.99 -29.04
CA ASP A 234 -21.95 -3.61 -28.83
C ASP A 234 -20.56 -3.44 -28.19
N ALA A 235 -19.84 -2.48 -28.77
CA ALA A 235 -18.58 -1.90 -28.41
C ALA A 235 -17.99 -2.30 -27.05
N SER A 236 -16.94 -3.11 -27.13
CA SER A 236 -15.73 -3.02 -26.30
C SER A 236 -15.81 -2.09 -25.10
N LEU A 237 -16.42 -2.50 -24.03
CA LEU A 237 -16.05 -2.06 -22.69
C LEU A 237 -14.58 -2.50 -22.51
N LYS A 238 -13.65 -1.59 -22.84
CA LYS A 238 -12.24 -1.77 -22.49
C LYS A 238 -12.21 -1.90 -20.99
N VAL A 239 -12.00 -3.10 -20.48
CA VAL A 239 -11.69 -3.27 -19.05
C VAL A 239 -10.48 -2.38 -18.77
N PRO A 240 -10.62 -1.39 -17.89
CA PRO A 240 -9.54 -0.47 -17.60
C PRO A 240 -8.30 -1.23 -17.12
N SER A 241 -7.13 -0.80 -17.56
CA SER A 241 -5.89 -1.41 -17.13
C SER A 241 -5.66 -1.16 -15.65
N THR A 242 -5.41 -2.23 -14.87
CA THR A 242 -4.98 -2.12 -13.48
C THR A 242 -3.50 -1.70 -13.35
N LYS A 243 -2.82 -1.44 -14.45
CA LYS A 243 -1.41 -1.06 -14.49
C LYS A 243 -1.23 0.35 -15.02
N ALA A 244 -0.54 1.19 -14.27
CA ALA A 244 -0.11 2.50 -14.72
C ALA A 244 1.10 2.41 -15.65
N ARG A 245 1.22 3.40 -16.56
CA ARG A 245 2.44 3.64 -17.33
C ARG A 245 3.16 4.83 -16.72
N HIS A 246 4.41 4.64 -16.35
CA HIS A 246 5.26 5.74 -15.90
C HIS A 246 6.04 6.34 -17.06
N ALA A 247 6.12 7.67 -17.07
CA ALA A 247 7.04 8.38 -17.93
C ALA A 247 8.50 8.07 -17.52
N LYS A 248 9.45 8.30 -18.44
CA LYS A 248 10.87 8.20 -18.10
C LYS A 248 11.19 9.19 -17.00
N THR A 249 11.81 8.71 -15.93
CA THR A 249 12.22 9.58 -14.83
C THR A 249 13.35 10.51 -15.29
N GLU A 250 13.17 11.80 -15.08
CA GLU A 250 14.19 12.80 -15.32
C GLU A 250 15.00 13.02 -14.04
N TYR A 251 16.31 13.20 -14.20
CA TYR A 251 17.24 13.48 -13.11
C TYR A 251 17.78 14.87 -13.23
N GLY A 252 17.80 15.59 -12.12
CA GLY A 252 18.36 16.92 -12.02
C GLY A 252 19.21 17.08 -10.77
N ALA A 253 19.86 18.22 -10.63
CA ALA A 253 20.69 18.56 -9.47
C ALA A 253 19.93 18.60 -8.15
N THR A 254 18.60 18.64 -8.21
CA THR A 254 17.69 18.68 -7.04
C THR A 254 17.02 17.33 -6.78
N THR A 255 17.43 16.27 -7.46
CA THR A 255 16.88 14.92 -7.23
C THR A 255 17.66 14.25 -6.10
N ASP A 256 17.07 14.23 -4.90
CA ASP A 256 17.69 13.62 -3.72
C ASP A 256 17.47 12.10 -3.68
N MET A 257 16.34 11.62 -4.17
CA MET A 257 15.96 10.21 -4.14
C MET A 257 15.06 9.83 -5.31
N ARG A 258 15.17 8.59 -5.78
CA ARG A 258 14.30 8.07 -6.84
C ARG A 258 13.90 6.63 -6.56
N VAL A 259 12.79 6.22 -7.15
CA VAL A 259 12.39 4.82 -7.26
C VAL A 259 12.82 4.31 -8.63
N ASP A 260 13.78 3.38 -8.67
CA ASP A 260 14.30 2.84 -9.93
C ASP A 260 13.26 2.03 -10.71
N MET A 261 12.40 1.31 -9.99
CA MET A 261 11.28 0.57 -10.56
C MET A 261 9.99 0.91 -9.81
N ALA A 262 9.26 1.88 -10.31
CA ALA A 262 7.98 2.26 -9.74
C ALA A 262 6.97 1.12 -9.81
N ARG A 263 6.13 0.99 -8.77
CA ARG A 263 4.99 0.07 -8.80
C ARG A 263 3.96 0.57 -9.81
N THR A 264 3.47 -0.35 -10.62
CA THR A 264 2.51 -0.03 -11.68
C THR A 264 1.14 -0.65 -11.46
N ASN A 265 1.00 -1.54 -10.45
CA ASN A 265 -0.26 -2.17 -10.11
C ASN A 265 -1.14 -1.20 -9.31
N LEU A 266 -2.29 -0.84 -9.88
CA LEU A 266 -3.26 0.07 -9.28
C LEU A 266 -4.25 -0.64 -8.35
N ASP A 267 -4.23 -1.96 -8.33
CA ASP A 267 -5.13 -2.84 -7.58
C ASP A 267 -4.58 -3.27 -6.19
N ASP A 268 -3.40 -2.79 -5.81
CA ASP A 268 -2.83 -3.02 -4.50
C ASP A 268 -3.43 -2.04 -3.47
N PRO A 269 -4.11 -2.52 -2.42
CA PRO A 269 -4.69 -1.65 -1.39
C PRO A 269 -3.63 -0.99 -0.48
N GLY A 270 -2.38 -1.40 -0.60
CA GLY A 270 -1.28 -0.90 0.20
C GLY A 270 -1.06 -1.64 1.52
N ILE A 271 0.03 -1.26 2.19
CA ILE A 271 0.43 -1.87 3.47
C ILE A 271 -0.66 -1.74 4.53
N GLY A 272 -0.84 -2.80 5.31
CA GLY A 272 -1.83 -2.86 6.40
C GLY A 272 -3.26 -3.12 5.93
N LEU A 273 -3.51 -3.13 4.60
CA LEU A 273 -4.82 -3.42 4.01
C LEU A 273 -4.83 -4.68 3.17
N ARG A 274 -3.66 -5.26 2.87
CA ARG A 274 -3.53 -6.55 2.19
C ARG A 274 -4.00 -7.68 3.12
N ASP A 275 -4.60 -8.70 2.55
CA ASP A 275 -4.99 -9.96 3.24
C ASP A 275 -5.85 -9.77 4.50
N THR A 276 -6.59 -8.68 4.58
CA THR A 276 -7.49 -8.39 5.70
C THR A 276 -8.83 -9.12 5.61
N GLY A 277 -9.11 -9.76 4.48
CA GLY A 277 -10.43 -10.35 4.16
C GLY A 277 -11.51 -9.30 3.86
N ARG A 278 -11.18 -8.02 3.82
CA ARG A 278 -12.07 -6.91 3.48
C ARG A 278 -11.83 -6.46 2.04
N ARG A 279 -12.89 -6.08 1.34
CA ARG A 279 -12.78 -5.40 0.04
C ARG A 279 -12.37 -3.94 0.29
N VAL A 280 -11.17 -3.59 -0.12
CA VAL A 280 -10.61 -2.24 0.04
C VAL A 280 -10.70 -1.49 -1.28
N LEU A 281 -10.97 -0.18 -1.23
CA LEU A 281 -10.90 0.71 -2.39
C LEU A 281 -9.45 0.81 -2.87
N THR A 282 -9.25 0.62 -4.16
CA THR A 282 -7.95 0.77 -4.80
C THR A 282 -7.99 1.83 -5.91
N LEU A 283 -6.84 2.24 -6.41
CA LEU A 283 -6.78 3.17 -7.54
C LEU A 283 -7.39 2.57 -8.82
N ALA A 284 -7.31 1.23 -8.97
CA ALA A 284 -7.93 0.52 -10.09
C ALA A 284 -9.47 0.60 -10.09
N ASP A 285 -10.09 0.92 -8.98
CA ASP A 285 -11.54 1.06 -8.85
C ASP A 285 -12.05 2.47 -9.21
N GLN A 286 -11.16 3.46 -9.28
CA GLN A 286 -11.52 4.86 -9.37
C GLN A 286 -11.62 5.32 -10.83
N HIS A 287 -12.74 5.03 -11.45
CA HIS A 287 -13.04 5.48 -12.82
C HIS A 287 -13.93 6.72 -12.78
N THR A 288 -13.46 7.81 -13.38
CA THR A 288 -14.23 9.06 -13.46
C THR A 288 -15.39 8.93 -14.45
N ILE A 289 -16.52 9.56 -14.12
CA ILE A 289 -17.71 9.69 -14.97
C ILE A 289 -17.90 11.13 -15.43
#